data_37cbdbfb33ba348f19f276bfe7c7e6ec
#
_entry.id   37cbdbfb33ba348f19f276bfe7c7e6ec
#
_cell.length_a   1.000
_cell.length_b   1.000
_cell.length_c   1.000
_cell.angle_alpha   90.00
_cell.angle_beta   90.00
_cell.angle_gamma   90.00
#
_symmetry.space_group_name_H-M   'P 1'
#
loop_
_entity.id
_entity.type
_entity.pdbx_description
1 polymer ?
#
loop_
_entity_poly.entity_id
_entity_poly.type
_entity_poly.pdbx_seq_one_letter_code
_entity_poly.pdbx_strand_id
1 'polypeptide(L)'
;MLIVFRMLLLFLSIFGYFSFFRLKTKIEVSFIPVVVFSGIGTIIFLSGLLNILKLTSIVLFCIGIFLNKYSLYLITDKKYIQQIFCFFLAMIFLFILLKDNLWIHYDNFSHWGIVAKEIVTYNQFPNFQSDLIQFQSYATGSASFIYYMSKITGLHSEGFMSVAQSWLVLSACFTFFVWISRNSKKYSIPVIMFIILLFIVNIQPYDLLVDTLLTSLALATINIIVFYQKSLQKITYQLSLIFLFLISVKTSGIFFVISALFLMIFYSFRMRKELRFHIWLQTFYVVVGIVFVNILWKAHVSYVFIAGNKSKHSFSLVSYKENLLDKGKSKIIEIMFQYAQRIFSFDNIILILLVLIGGVLIYCILAKKKILGIELVIFPSLTYIIYHLNLLAMYIVSMPYDEAKNLDSFSRYNMTIVLFVLGIMLIYSLKYSVQLSKYFLYMLSIVLIAVAFINKEAFNQFITSKFTADRYRIEERLRNVSYKKGIPTVVQIKRKSLSKGYLWFLLRYDLHTKDVSIDYLDEEVSNNRESVQVLTIDY
;
A
#
# COMPACT_ATOMS: atom_id res chain seq x y z
N MET A 1 17.02 -7.23 -25.41
CA MET A 1 17.09 -5.89 -26.02
C MET A 1 15.76 -5.15 -25.99
N LEU A 2 14.64 -5.70 -26.46
CA LEU A 2 13.31 -5.05 -26.48
C LEU A 2 12.81 -4.58 -25.10
N ILE A 3 12.96 -5.39 -24.05
CA ILE A 3 12.53 -5.04 -22.68
C ILE A 3 13.31 -3.84 -22.14
N VAL A 4 14.63 -3.82 -22.31
CA VAL A 4 15.47 -2.69 -21.89
C VAL A 4 15.06 -1.40 -22.61
N PHE A 5 14.78 -1.48 -23.90
CA PHE A 5 14.30 -0.35 -24.68
C PHE A 5 12.95 0.17 -24.17
N ARG A 6 11.99 -0.72 -23.90
CA ARG A 6 10.68 -0.32 -23.32
C ARG A 6 10.82 0.30 -21.93
N MET A 7 11.72 -0.21 -21.11
CA MET A 7 12.01 0.37 -19.78
C MET A 7 12.59 1.79 -19.90
N LEU A 8 13.52 2.00 -20.83
CA LEU A 8 14.08 3.33 -21.09
C LEU A 8 13.00 4.31 -21.58
N LEU A 9 12.10 3.87 -22.45
CA LEU A 9 10.97 4.69 -22.91
C LEU A 9 9.99 4.99 -21.77
N LEU A 10 9.72 4.05 -20.88
CA LEU A 10 8.91 4.28 -19.68
C LEU A 10 9.55 5.35 -18.78
N PHE A 11 10.86 5.24 -18.50
CA PHE A 11 11.57 6.23 -17.69
C PHE A 11 11.56 7.60 -18.36
N LEU A 12 11.71 7.66 -19.67
CA LEU A 12 11.59 8.90 -20.44
C LEU A 12 10.17 9.51 -20.31
N SER A 13 9.13 8.69 -20.42
CA SER A 13 7.75 9.14 -20.22
C SER A 13 7.53 9.70 -18.80
N ILE A 14 8.01 9.00 -17.78
CA ILE A 14 7.92 9.43 -16.37
C ILE A 14 8.69 10.75 -16.17
N PHE A 15 9.88 10.87 -16.74
CA PHE A 15 10.70 12.08 -16.66
C PHE A 15 9.99 13.29 -17.29
N GLY A 16 9.27 13.10 -18.39
CA GLY A 16 8.46 14.14 -19.01
C GLY A 16 7.37 14.67 -18.07
N TYR A 17 6.64 13.77 -17.40
CA TYR A 17 5.68 14.18 -16.38
C TYR A 17 6.34 14.92 -15.21
N PHE A 18 7.48 14.46 -14.72
CA PHE A 18 8.21 15.11 -13.63
C PHE A 18 8.62 16.53 -14.02
N SER A 19 9.15 16.70 -15.22
CA SER A 19 9.56 18.00 -15.76
C SER A 19 8.38 18.96 -15.90
N PHE A 20 7.25 18.47 -16.44
CA PHE A 20 6.02 19.26 -16.57
C PHE A 20 5.50 19.73 -15.20
N PHE A 21 5.37 18.82 -14.23
CA PHE A 21 4.88 19.17 -12.90
C PHE A 21 5.83 20.15 -12.20
N ARG A 22 7.15 19.98 -12.32
CA ARG A 22 8.14 20.92 -11.75
C ARG A 22 7.95 22.33 -12.28
N LEU A 23 7.83 22.48 -13.58
CA LEU A 23 7.70 23.81 -14.20
C LEU A 23 6.36 24.46 -13.92
N LYS A 24 5.28 23.72 -14.04
CA LYS A 24 3.92 24.28 -13.95
C LYS A 24 3.47 24.54 -12.52
N THR A 25 3.81 23.65 -11.58
CA THR A 25 3.35 23.79 -10.20
C THR A 25 4.38 24.39 -9.26
N LYS A 26 5.66 24.38 -9.67
CA LYS A 26 6.79 24.85 -8.85
C LYS A 26 6.87 24.18 -7.47
N ILE A 27 6.27 22.99 -7.30
CA ILE A 27 6.39 22.21 -6.07
C ILE A 27 7.82 21.69 -5.89
N GLU A 28 8.18 21.34 -4.66
CA GLU A 28 9.49 20.76 -4.37
C GLU A 28 9.68 19.43 -5.12
N VAL A 29 10.90 19.23 -5.61
CA VAL A 29 11.25 18.08 -6.47
C VAL A 29 10.92 16.76 -5.79
N SER A 30 11.18 16.66 -4.49
CA SER A 30 10.94 15.44 -3.71
C SER A 30 9.47 15.02 -3.63
N PHE A 31 8.52 15.90 -3.95
CA PHE A 31 7.08 15.60 -3.93
C PHE A 31 6.52 15.22 -5.30
N ILE A 32 7.26 15.48 -6.37
CA ILE A 32 6.80 15.24 -7.74
C ILE A 32 6.52 13.75 -8.01
N PRO A 33 7.41 12.80 -7.63
CA PRO A 33 7.18 11.39 -7.93
C PRO A 33 5.86 10.85 -7.37
N VAL A 34 5.54 11.14 -6.10
CA VAL A 34 4.29 10.64 -5.49
C VAL A 34 3.05 11.26 -6.11
N VAL A 35 3.08 12.55 -6.48
CA VAL A 35 1.97 13.23 -7.15
C VAL A 35 1.72 12.62 -8.53
N VAL A 36 2.77 12.42 -9.32
CA VAL A 36 2.68 11.86 -10.67
C VAL A 36 2.22 10.41 -10.64
N PHE A 37 2.81 9.58 -9.78
CA PHE A 37 2.45 8.15 -9.70
C PHE A 37 1.02 7.97 -9.18
N SER A 38 0.61 8.74 -8.18
CA SER A 38 -0.78 8.74 -7.71
C SER A 38 -1.75 9.22 -8.79
N GLY A 39 -1.36 10.25 -9.56
CA GLY A 39 -2.15 10.73 -10.69
C GLY A 39 -2.33 9.66 -11.78
N ILE A 40 -1.24 9.02 -12.21
CA ILE A 40 -1.29 7.90 -13.17
C ILE A 40 -2.17 6.78 -12.63
N GLY A 41 -1.95 6.33 -11.38
CA GLY A 41 -2.74 5.27 -10.76
C GLY A 41 -4.23 5.60 -10.70
N THR A 42 -4.59 6.83 -10.33
CA THR A 42 -5.99 7.30 -10.30
C THR A 42 -6.63 7.33 -11.69
N ILE A 43 -5.94 7.85 -12.70
CA ILE A 43 -6.48 7.92 -14.07
C ILE A 43 -6.68 6.51 -14.63
N ILE A 44 -5.72 5.60 -14.43
CA ILE A 44 -5.87 4.20 -14.85
C ILE A 44 -6.99 3.51 -14.09
N PHE A 45 -7.14 3.74 -12.76
CA PHE A 45 -8.26 3.21 -12.00
C PHE A 45 -9.61 3.68 -12.57
N LEU A 46 -9.77 4.97 -12.83
CA LEU A 46 -11.00 5.50 -13.43
C LEU A 46 -11.24 4.95 -14.85
N SER A 47 -10.18 4.76 -15.63
CA SER A 47 -10.29 4.16 -16.97
C SER A 47 -10.70 2.68 -16.93
N GLY A 48 -10.36 1.98 -15.84
CA GLY A 48 -10.80 0.60 -15.60
C GLY A 48 -12.31 0.51 -15.38
N LEU A 49 -12.90 1.48 -14.68
CA LEU A 49 -14.36 1.58 -14.52
C LEU A 49 -15.09 1.79 -15.85
N LEU A 50 -14.42 2.42 -16.82
CA LEU A 50 -14.93 2.66 -18.17
C LEU A 50 -14.53 1.58 -19.20
N ASN A 51 -13.79 0.56 -18.76
CA ASN A 51 -13.26 -0.52 -19.60
C ASN A 51 -12.37 -0.05 -20.77
N ILE A 52 -11.59 1.03 -20.56
CA ILE A 52 -10.66 1.61 -21.56
C ILE A 52 -9.19 1.60 -21.10
N LEU A 53 -8.82 0.66 -20.22
CA LEU A 53 -7.49 0.55 -19.60
C LEU A 53 -6.35 0.62 -20.62
N LYS A 54 -6.43 -0.19 -21.69
CA LYS A 54 -5.38 -0.31 -22.70
C LYS A 54 -5.16 1.02 -23.43
N LEU A 55 -6.24 1.65 -23.89
CA LEU A 55 -6.19 2.93 -24.60
C LEU A 55 -5.60 4.01 -23.71
N THR A 56 -6.13 4.17 -22.51
CA THR A 56 -5.66 5.19 -21.55
C THR A 56 -4.19 5.02 -21.20
N SER A 57 -3.72 3.77 -21.03
CA SER A 57 -2.29 3.53 -20.75
C SER A 57 -1.38 3.99 -21.88
N ILE A 58 -1.75 3.73 -23.14
CA ILE A 58 -0.98 4.17 -24.31
C ILE A 58 -1.01 5.69 -24.41
N VAL A 59 -2.18 6.30 -24.23
CA VAL A 59 -2.34 7.77 -24.29
C VAL A 59 -1.49 8.44 -23.20
N LEU A 60 -1.56 7.98 -21.96
CA LEU A 60 -0.72 8.52 -20.88
C LEU A 60 0.77 8.36 -21.18
N PHE A 61 1.17 7.21 -21.70
CA PHE A 61 2.57 6.99 -22.09
C PHE A 61 3.02 8.01 -23.16
N CYS A 62 2.24 8.18 -24.24
CA CYS A 62 2.53 9.13 -25.30
C CYS A 62 2.56 10.58 -24.81
N ILE A 63 1.62 10.96 -23.92
CA ILE A 63 1.62 12.28 -23.28
C ILE A 63 2.92 12.48 -22.51
N GLY A 64 3.36 11.49 -21.71
CA GLY A 64 4.61 11.58 -20.97
C GLY A 64 5.83 11.79 -21.86
N ILE A 65 5.92 11.06 -22.98
CA ILE A 65 6.97 11.27 -23.99
C ILE A 65 6.92 12.70 -24.56
N PHE A 66 5.74 13.18 -24.94
CA PHE A 66 5.57 14.53 -25.46
C PHE A 66 5.95 15.63 -24.45
N LEU A 67 5.70 15.40 -23.17
CA LEU A 67 6.03 16.34 -22.11
C LEU A 67 7.54 16.50 -21.87
N ASN A 68 8.40 15.65 -22.44
CA ASN A 68 9.85 15.83 -22.36
C ASN A 68 10.36 17.15 -22.93
N LYS A 69 9.58 17.83 -23.79
CA LYS A 69 9.91 19.20 -24.21
C LYS A 69 10.16 20.15 -23.03
N TYR A 70 9.53 19.91 -21.89
CA TYR A 70 9.71 20.71 -20.68
C TYR A 70 11.03 20.41 -19.95
N SER A 71 11.65 19.27 -20.18
CA SER A 71 12.94 18.93 -19.58
C SER A 71 14.07 19.86 -20.00
N LEU A 72 14.00 20.37 -21.23
CA LEU A 72 14.98 21.32 -21.78
C LEU A 72 15.11 22.58 -20.92
N TYR A 73 14.01 23.05 -20.31
CA TYR A 73 14.00 24.21 -19.42
C TYR A 73 14.56 23.92 -18.02
N LEU A 74 14.77 22.66 -17.67
CA LEU A 74 15.23 22.21 -16.35
C LEU A 74 16.67 21.68 -16.35
N ILE A 75 17.34 21.64 -17.49
CA ILE A 75 18.73 21.15 -17.61
C ILE A 75 19.68 21.94 -16.70
N THR A 76 19.41 23.22 -16.48
CA THR A 76 20.22 24.07 -15.60
C THR A 76 19.87 23.98 -14.11
N ASP A 77 18.71 23.39 -13.77
CA ASP A 77 18.32 23.17 -12.36
C ASP A 77 19.07 21.93 -11.81
N LYS A 78 20.31 22.15 -11.36
CA LYS A 78 21.17 21.09 -10.79
C LYS A 78 20.48 20.30 -9.68
N LYS A 79 19.71 20.99 -8.81
CA LYS A 79 18.97 20.33 -7.70
C LYS A 79 17.92 19.36 -8.26
N TYR A 80 17.18 19.77 -9.28
CA TYR A 80 16.18 18.94 -9.94
C TYR A 80 16.84 17.69 -10.53
N ILE A 81 17.86 17.88 -11.36
CA ILE A 81 18.55 16.77 -12.06
C ILE A 81 19.13 15.77 -11.05
N GLN A 82 19.83 16.25 -10.02
CA GLN A 82 20.43 15.36 -9.01
C GLN A 82 19.37 14.53 -8.26
N GLN A 83 18.30 15.17 -7.80
CA GLN A 83 17.26 14.46 -7.04
C GLN A 83 16.51 13.45 -7.91
N ILE A 84 16.15 13.81 -9.13
CA ILE A 84 15.45 12.89 -10.04
C ILE A 84 16.37 11.76 -10.48
N PHE A 85 17.65 12.03 -10.71
CA PHE A 85 18.63 10.97 -11.00
C PHE A 85 18.75 9.98 -9.84
N CYS A 86 18.85 10.44 -8.60
CA CYS A 86 18.85 9.58 -7.41
C CYS A 86 17.56 8.74 -7.31
N PHE A 87 16.41 9.33 -7.65
CA PHE A 87 15.14 8.61 -7.65
C PHE A 87 15.12 7.48 -8.69
N PHE A 88 15.56 7.73 -9.92
CA PHE A 88 15.66 6.70 -10.97
C PHE A 88 16.69 5.62 -10.63
N LEU A 89 17.82 5.97 -10.02
CA LEU A 89 18.78 4.98 -9.52
C LEU A 89 18.15 4.06 -8.48
N ALA A 90 17.36 4.61 -7.55
CA ALA A 90 16.64 3.80 -6.57
C ALA A 90 15.57 2.90 -7.22
N MET A 91 14.87 3.38 -8.27
CA MET A 91 13.95 2.55 -9.05
C MET A 91 14.68 1.38 -9.74
N ILE A 92 15.84 1.63 -10.33
CA ILE A 92 16.67 0.59 -10.98
C ILE A 92 17.17 -0.41 -9.94
N PHE A 93 17.61 0.05 -8.77
CA PHE A 93 18.04 -0.83 -7.67
C PHE A 93 16.91 -1.78 -7.24
N LEU A 94 15.70 -1.26 -7.02
CA LEU A 94 14.53 -2.07 -6.67
C LEU A 94 14.16 -3.06 -7.80
N PHE A 95 14.30 -2.64 -9.06
CA PHE A 95 14.10 -3.55 -10.18
C PHE A 95 15.07 -4.73 -10.16
N ILE A 96 16.37 -4.46 -9.97
CA ILE A 96 17.40 -5.53 -9.89
C ILE A 96 17.12 -6.47 -8.72
N LEU A 97 16.71 -5.92 -7.58
CA LEU A 97 16.45 -6.68 -6.36
C LEU A 97 15.23 -7.61 -6.48
N LEU A 98 14.17 -7.17 -7.16
CA LEU A 98 12.85 -7.81 -7.07
C LEU A 98 12.39 -8.50 -8.36
N LYS A 99 13.06 -8.30 -9.50
CA LYS A 99 12.59 -8.79 -10.82
C LYS A 99 12.32 -10.29 -10.89
N ASP A 100 13.01 -11.08 -10.09
CA ASP A 100 12.92 -12.54 -10.05
C ASP A 100 12.14 -13.05 -8.80
N ASN A 101 11.52 -12.15 -8.04
CA ASN A 101 10.77 -12.49 -6.83
C ASN A 101 9.51 -13.30 -7.15
N LEU A 102 9.21 -14.28 -6.29
CA LEU A 102 7.93 -14.99 -6.24
C LEU A 102 7.20 -14.63 -4.95
N TRP A 103 5.89 -14.47 -5.04
CA TRP A 103 5.07 -14.16 -3.87
C TRP A 103 4.93 -15.36 -2.94
N ILE A 104 4.91 -15.06 -1.65
CA ILE A 104 4.83 -16.07 -0.60
C ILE A 104 3.51 -15.96 0.19
N HIS A 105 3.04 -14.74 0.46
CA HIS A 105 1.89 -14.52 1.29
C HIS A 105 0.60 -14.93 0.58
N TYR A 106 -0.27 -15.71 1.25
CA TYR A 106 -1.50 -16.26 0.68
C TYR A 106 -2.48 -15.19 0.17
N ASP A 107 -2.46 -13.97 0.76
CA ASP A 107 -3.30 -12.84 0.30
C ASP A 107 -3.00 -12.45 -1.15
N ASN A 108 -1.81 -12.74 -1.69
CA ASN A 108 -1.53 -12.51 -3.11
C ASN A 108 -2.31 -13.46 -4.00
N PHE A 109 -2.47 -14.72 -3.57
CA PHE A 109 -3.15 -15.75 -4.34
C PHE A 109 -4.67 -15.68 -4.20
N SER A 110 -5.17 -15.13 -3.08
CA SER A 110 -6.60 -14.95 -2.82
C SER A 110 -7.14 -13.60 -3.30
N HIS A 111 -6.28 -12.57 -3.41
CA HIS A 111 -6.72 -11.22 -3.77
C HIS A 111 -5.66 -10.38 -4.49
N TRP A 112 -4.64 -9.82 -3.80
CA TRP A 112 -3.82 -8.74 -4.36
C TRP A 112 -3.10 -9.12 -5.65
N GLY A 113 -2.44 -10.26 -5.66
CA GLY A 113 -1.71 -10.77 -6.81
C GLY A 113 -2.62 -11.28 -7.93
N ILE A 114 -3.67 -12.04 -7.57
CA ILE A 114 -4.59 -12.58 -8.59
C ILE A 114 -5.34 -11.44 -9.30
N VAL A 115 -5.74 -10.37 -8.58
CA VAL A 115 -6.37 -9.20 -9.19
C VAL A 115 -5.41 -8.51 -10.16
N ALA A 116 -4.15 -8.29 -9.77
CA ALA A 116 -3.15 -7.69 -10.66
C ALA A 116 -2.91 -8.56 -11.90
N LYS A 117 -2.77 -9.89 -11.71
CA LYS A 117 -2.59 -10.87 -12.80
C LYS A 117 -3.76 -10.86 -13.79
N GLU A 118 -5.00 -10.84 -13.30
CA GLU A 118 -6.19 -10.79 -14.16
C GLU A 118 -6.28 -9.48 -14.96
N ILE A 119 -6.09 -8.33 -14.31
CA ILE A 119 -6.13 -7.03 -14.99
C ILE A 119 -5.06 -6.98 -16.10
N VAL A 120 -3.84 -7.44 -15.82
CA VAL A 120 -2.75 -7.47 -16.81
C VAL A 120 -3.05 -8.42 -17.96
N THR A 121 -3.65 -9.58 -17.67
CA THR A 121 -3.95 -10.61 -18.68
C THR A 121 -5.11 -10.20 -19.59
N TYR A 122 -6.22 -9.74 -18.98
CA TYR A 122 -7.47 -9.50 -19.72
C TYR A 122 -7.66 -8.05 -20.15
N ASN A 123 -6.83 -7.10 -19.67
CA ASN A 123 -6.93 -5.65 -19.90
C ASN A 123 -8.28 -5.05 -19.46
N GLN A 124 -8.91 -5.61 -18.44
CA GLN A 124 -10.17 -5.16 -17.84
C GLN A 124 -10.17 -5.41 -16.35
N PHE A 125 -11.03 -4.72 -15.63
CA PHE A 125 -11.22 -5.01 -14.21
C PHE A 125 -11.90 -6.37 -14.00
N PRO A 126 -11.67 -7.03 -12.85
CA PRO A 126 -12.37 -8.25 -12.47
C PRO A 126 -13.89 -8.09 -12.59
N ASN A 127 -14.55 -9.15 -13.04
CA ASN A 127 -15.98 -9.20 -13.26
C ASN A 127 -16.56 -10.54 -12.78
N PHE A 128 -17.81 -10.85 -13.12
CA PHE A 128 -18.48 -12.09 -12.71
C PHE A 128 -17.77 -13.37 -13.17
N GLN A 129 -16.89 -13.30 -14.14
CA GLN A 129 -16.06 -14.43 -14.61
C GLN A 129 -14.79 -14.60 -13.77
N SER A 130 -14.44 -13.62 -12.94
CA SER A 130 -13.25 -13.60 -12.08
C SER A 130 -13.52 -14.36 -10.78
N ASP A 131 -13.84 -15.63 -10.87
CA ASP A 131 -14.27 -16.48 -9.75
C ASP A 131 -13.13 -16.97 -8.84
N LEU A 132 -11.89 -16.64 -9.17
CA LEU A 132 -10.72 -16.85 -8.31
C LEU A 132 -10.59 -15.80 -7.20
N ILE A 133 -11.21 -14.62 -7.38
CA ILE A 133 -11.08 -13.48 -6.48
C ILE A 133 -12.09 -13.61 -5.34
N GLN A 134 -11.60 -13.63 -4.09
CA GLN A 134 -12.47 -13.77 -2.91
C GLN A 134 -13.03 -12.44 -2.39
N PHE A 135 -12.26 -11.35 -2.52
CA PHE A 135 -12.61 -10.04 -1.96
C PHE A 135 -13.00 -9.05 -3.05
N GLN A 136 -14.08 -9.34 -3.75
CA GLN A 136 -14.56 -8.59 -4.91
C GLN A 136 -14.85 -7.10 -4.63
N SER A 137 -15.14 -6.75 -3.37
CA SER A 137 -15.41 -5.37 -2.95
C SER A 137 -14.16 -4.51 -2.75
N TYR A 138 -12.96 -5.12 -2.73
CA TYR A 138 -11.73 -4.36 -2.52
C TYR A 138 -11.36 -3.58 -3.77
N ALA A 139 -10.96 -2.32 -3.56
CA ALA A 139 -10.57 -1.45 -4.65
C ALA A 139 -9.23 -1.86 -5.29
N THR A 140 -9.07 -1.60 -6.58
CA THR A 140 -7.98 -2.11 -7.43
C THR A 140 -6.92 -1.06 -7.79
N GLY A 141 -6.78 0.00 -6.99
CA GLY A 141 -5.90 1.13 -7.33
C GLY A 141 -4.42 0.77 -7.47
N SER A 142 -3.87 -0.05 -6.55
CA SER A 142 -2.49 -0.53 -6.68
C SER A 142 -2.31 -1.39 -7.92
N ALA A 143 -3.23 -2.32 -8.17
CA ALA A 143 -3.24 -3.17 -9.36
C ALA A 143 -3.39 -2.35 -10.66
N SER A 144 -4.10 -1.22 -10.63
CA SER A 144 -4.21 -0.28 -11.77
C SER A 144 -2.86 0.34 -12.13
N PHE A 145 -2.10 0.79 -11.13
CA PHE A 145 -0.75 1.31 -11.37
C PHE A 145 0.20 0.21 -11.87
N ILE A 146 0.14 -0.98 -11.27
CA ILE A 146 0.90 -2.16 -11.70
C ILE A 146 0.56 -2.49 -13.17
N TYR A 147 -0.72 -2.47 -13.53
CA TYR A 147 -1.16 -2.67 -14.90
C TYR A 147 -0.50 -1.70 -15.88
N TYR A 148 -0.50 -0.39 -15.56
CA TYR A 148 0.13 0.62 -16.42
C TYR A 148 1.61 0.29 -16.66
N MET A 149 2.36 0.03 -15.59
CA MET A 149 3.79 -0.29 -15.68
C MET A 149 4.03 -1.56 -16.50
N SER A 150 3.25 -2.62 -16.22
CA SER A 150 3.33 -3.91 -16.94
C SER A 150 2.96 -3.76 -18.42
N LYS A 151 1.94 -2.95 -18.73
CA LYS A 151 1.47 -2.75 -20.11
C LYS A 151 2.49 -2.06 -20.98
N ILE A 152 3.17 -1.04 -20.46
CA ILE A 152 4.18 -0.29 -21.22
C ILE A 152 5.48 -1.09 -21.37
N THR A 153 5.92 -1.77 -20.32
CA THR A 153 7.16 -2.56 -20.36
C THR A 153 7.01 -3.91 -21.07
N GLY A 154 5.81 -4.48 -21.03
CA GLY A 154 5.56 -5.86 -21.47
C GLY A 154 6.03 -6.91 -20.47
N LEU A 155 6.29 -6.54 -19.20
CA LEU A 155 6.69 -7.44 -18.13
C LEU A 155 5.47 -7.80 -17.27
N HIS A 156 5.22 -9.10 -17.10
CA HIS A 156 4.02 -9.62 -16.44
C HIS A 156 4.34 -10.60 -15.30
N SER A 157 5.62 -10.69 -14.89
CA SER A 157 6.04 -11.58 -13.79
C SER A 157 5.62 -11.03 -12.43
N GLU A 158 5.48 -11.92 -11.44
CA GLU A 158 5.24 -11.56 -10.03
C GLU A 158 6.29 -10.57 -9.53
N GLY A 159 7.57 -10.84 -9.83
CA GLY A 159 8.67 -9.96 -9.47
C GLY A 159 8.52 -8.56 -10.05
N PHE A 160 8.12 -8.41 -11.32
CA PHE A 160 7.90 -7.08 -11.89
C PHE A 160 6.70 -6.36 -11.28
N MET A 161 5.64 -7.07 -10.93
CA MET A 161 4.50 -6.48 -10.21
C MET A 161 4.91 -5.98 -8.82
N SER A 162 5.77 -6.72 -8.11
CA SER A 162 6.40 -6.29 -6.85
C SER A 162 7.28 -5.04 -7.05
N VAL A 163 8.05 -4.97 -8.13
CA VAL A 163 8.83 -3.78 -8.52
C VAL A 163 7.91 -2.57 -8.68
N ALA A 164 6.83 -2.71 -9.45
CA ALA A 164 5.91 -1.59 -9.73
C ALA A 164 5.26 -1.06 -8.43
N GLN A 165 4.81 -1.93 -7.52
CA GLN A 165 4.29 -1.50 -6.23
C GLN A 165 5.38 -0.85 -5.36
N SER A 166 6.59 -1.40 -5.36
CA SER A 166 7.72 -0.81 -4.62
C SER A 166 8.11 0.57 -5.14
N TRP A 167 7.94 0.85 -6.43
CA TRP A 167 8.12 2.20 -6.98
C TRP A 167 7.09 3.20 -6.46
N LEU A 168 5.84 2.78 -6.21
CA LEU A 168 4.84 3.61 -5.51
C LEU A 168 5.29 3.94 -4.09
N VAL A 169 5.72 2.92 -3.33
CA VAL A 169 6.23 3.11 -1.97
C VAL A 169 7.46 4.02 -1.97
N LEU A 170 8.41 3.79 -2.88
CA LEU A 170 9.59 4.65 -3.06
C LEU A 170 9.20 6.10 -3.34
N SER A 171 8.21 6.34 -4.20
CA SER A 171 7.76 7.70 -4.55
C SER A 171 7.22 8.45 -3.33
N ALA A 172 6.49 7.77 -2.46
CA ALA A 172 5.99 8.31 -1.20
C ALA A 172 7.12 8.57 -0.20
N CYS A 173 8.04 7.62 -0.04
CA CYS A 173 9.23 7.75 0.81
C CYS A 173 10.16 8.88 0.35
N PHE A 174 10.22 9.14 -0.95
CA PHE A 174 11.06 10.20 -1.50
C PHE A 174 10.67 11.59 -1.00
N THR A 175 9.44 11.78 -0.54
CA THR A 175 9.00 13.04 0.07
C THR A 175 9.83 13.47 1.28
N PHE A 176 10.41 12.54 2.03
CA PHE A 176 11.26 12.85 3.18
C PHE A 176 12.58 13.53 2.81
N PHE A 177 13.05 13.37 1.56
CA PHE A 177 14.28 13.99 1.09
C PHE A 177 14.21 15.53 1.04
N VAL A 178 13.01 16.12 1.06
CA VAL A 178 12.85 17.58 1.17
C VAL A 178 13.54 18.15 2.39
N TRP A 179 13.52 17.43 3.50
CA TRP A 179 14.14 17.87 4.76
C TRP A 179 15.66 17.69 4.76
N ILE A 180 16.17 16.64 4.14
CA ILE A 180 17.61 16.39 3.97
C ILE A 180 18.23 17.49 3.11
N SER A 181 17.60 17.82 1.99
CA SER A 181 18.08 18.83 1.06
C SER A 181 18.06 20.26 1.65
N ARG A 182 17.20 20.50 2.64
CA ARG A 182 17.01 21.82 3.25
C ARG A 182 17.87 22.04 4.48
N ASN A 183 18.03 21.04 5.34
CA ASN A 183 18.51 21.25 6.70
C ASN A 183 19.93 20.73 6.98
N SER A 184 20.36 19.65 6.42
CA SER A 184 21.73 19.11 6.53
C SER A 184 21.75 17.60 6.25
N LYS A 185 22.86 17.08 5.73
CA LYS A 185 23.13 15.65 5.56
C LYS A 185 23.02 14.83 6.86
N LYS A 186 23.11 15.46 8.04
CA LYS A 186 22.98 14.82 9.37
C LYS A 186 21.66 14.08 9.56
N TYR A 187 20.59 14.51 8.87
CA TYR A 187 19.25 13.95 9.01
C TYR A 187 18.96 12.79 8.04
N SER A 188 19.93 12.45 7.18
CA SER A 188 19.78 11.32 6.25
C SER A 188 19.64 9.99 7.00
N ILE A 189 20.38 9.79 8.10
CA ILE A 189 20.38 8.51 8.84
C ILE A 189 18.99 8.14 9.36
N PRO A 190 18.28 8.95 10.18
CA PRO A 190 16.96 8.57 10.65
C PRO A 190 15.92 8.44 9.53
N VAL A 191 16.03 9.21 8.44
CA VAL A 191 15.17 9.06 7.27
C VAL A 191 15.41 7.73 6.57
N ILE A 192 16.66 7.38 6.31
CA ILE A 192 17.01 6.10 5.65
C ILE A 192 16.58 4.93 6.53
N MET A 193 16.84 4.98 7.84
CA MET A 193 16.41 3.94 8.78
C MET A 193 14.89 3.78 8.79
N PHE A 194 14.13 4.87 8.76
CA PHE A 194 12.67 4.81 8.70
C PHE A 194 12.18 4.20 7.37
N ILE A 195 12.79 4.56 6.25
CA ILE A 195 12.47 3.97 4.94
C ILE A 195 12.76 2.46 4.96
N ILE A 196 13.92 2.05 5.47
CA ILE A 196 14.25 0.64 5.63
C ILE A 196 13.21 -0.07 6.50
N LEU A 197 12.81 0.53 7.61
CA LEU A 197 11.79 -0.01 8.50
C LEU A 197 10.44 -0.21 7.78
N LEU A 198 10.01 0.75 6.96
CA LEU A 198 8.79 0.63 6.14
C LEU A 198 8.86 -0.57 5.17
N PHE A 199 10.03 -0.87 4.62
CA PHE A 199 10.20 -2.00 3.70
C PHE A 199 10.34 -3.35 4.42
N ILE A 200 10.89 -3.39 5.64
CA ILE A 200 11.10 -4.64 6.39
C ILE A 200 9.82 -5.08 7.11
N VAL A 201 9.13 -4.16 7.74
CA VAL A 201 7.92 -4.44 8.51
C VAL A 201 6.84 -4.93 7.59
N ASN A 202 6.08 -5.80 7.56
CA ASN A 202 5.07 -6.31 6.63
C ASN A 202 5.63 -7.00 5.38
N ILE A 203 6.89 -7.36 5.36
CA ILE A 203 7.54 -8.11 4.26
C ILE A 203 7.44 -7.39 2.90
N GLN A 204 7.18 -6.10 2.90
CA GLN A 204 7.36 -5.29 1.70
C GLN A 204 8.88 -5.20 1.41
N PRO A 205 9.35 -5.36 0.21
CA PRO A 205 8.69 -5.22 -1.07
C PRO A 205 8.33 -6.54 -1.79
N TYR A 206 8.39 -7.67 -1.12
CA TYR A 206 8.28 -8.99 -1.76
C TYR A 206 6.84 -9.44 -2.03
N ASP A 207 5.85 -8.78 -1.44
CA ASP A 207 4.43 -9.09 -1.56
C ASP A 207 3.62 -7.87 -2.02
N LEU A 208 2.43 -8.07 -2.58
CA LEU A 208 1.54 -6.98 -3.00
C LEU A 208 0.58 -6.50 -1.90
N LEU A 209 0.82 -6.85 -0.64
CA LEU A 209 0.03 -6.31 0.45
C LEU A 209 0.15 -4.78 0.48
N VAL A 210 -0.98 -4.11 0.65
CA VAL A 210 -1.05 -2.65 0.49
C VAL A 210 -0.86 -1.85 1.78
N ASP A 211 -0.63 -2.49 2.91
CA ASP A 211 -0.60 -1.81 4.21
C ASP A 211 0.57 -0.82 4.32
N THR A 212 1.76 -1.21 3.85
CA THR A 212 2.92 -0.30 3.77
C THR A 212 2.71 0.80 2.72
N LEU A 213 2.09 0.48 1.59
CA LEU A 213 1.75 1.47 0.56
C LEU A 213 0.80 2.53 1.12
N LEU A 214 -0.25 2.12 1.83
CA LEU A 214 -1.19 3.04 2.50
C LEU A 214 -0.47 3.95 3.48
N THR A 215 0.35 3.38 4.37
CA THR A 215 1.13 4.14 5.34
C THR A 215 2.05 5.15 4.66
N SER A 216 2.77 4.72 3.63
CA SER A 216 3.73 5.57 2.92
C SER A 216 3.04 6.73 2.20
N LEU A 217 1.94 6.47 1.48
CA LEU A 217 1.14 7.50 0.81
C LEU A 217 0.51 8.48 1.82
N ALA A 218 -0.01 7.96 2.94
CA ALA A 218 -0.55 8.78 4.01
C ALA A 218 0.51 9.69 4.62
N LEU A 219 1.71 9.17 4.90
CA LEU A 219 2.84 9.96 5.38
C LEU A 219 3.31 11.00 4.35
N ALA A 220 3.29 10.66 3.07
CA ALA A 220 3.59 11.63 2.02
C ALA A 220 2.62 12.81 2.05
N THR A 221 1.30 12.57 2.24
CA THR A 221 0.32 13.66 2.36
C THR A 221 0.57 14.54 3.58
N ILE A 222 0.82 13.93 4.75
CA ILE A 222 1.15 14.68 5.98
C ILE A 222 2.43 15.51 5.78
N ASN A 223 3.46 14.91 5.18
CA ASN A 223 4.72 15.57 4.91
C ASN A 223 4.56 16.80 4.00
N ILE A 224 3.81 16.66 2.91
CA ILE A 224 3.52 17.78 1.99
C ILE A 224 2.73 18.88 2.71
N ILE A 225 1.70 18.54 3.49
CA ILE A 225 0.89 19.49 4.25
C ILE A 225 1.76 20.25 5.27
N VAL A 226 2.59 19.54 6.04
CA VAL A 226 3.49 20.12 7.04
C VAL A 226 4.52 21.04 6.40
N PHE A 227 5.06 20.66 5.24
CA PHE A 227 6.01 21.50 4.51
C PHE A 227 5.37 22.79 3.99
N TYR A 228 4.18 22.70 3.40
CA TYR A 228 3.45 23.83 2.82
C TYR A 228 2.42 24.46 3.77
N GLN A 229 2.53 24.26 5.08
CA GLN A 229 1.55 24.73 6.08
C GLN A 229 1.21 26.23 6.01
N LYS A 230 2.11 27.07 5.43
CA LYS A 230 1.90 28.51 5.22
C LYS A 230 1.35 28.86 3.83
N SER A 231 1.21 27.90 2.93
CA SER A 231 0.82 28.11 1.53
C SER A 231 0.06 26.91 0.97
N LEU A 232 -0.89 26.37 1.74
CA LEU A 232 -1.67 25.16 1.39
C LEU A 232 -2.41 25.29 0.06
N GLN A 233 -2.88 26.48 -0.30
CA GLN A 233 -3.58 26.74 -1.57
C GLN A 233 -2.74 26.34 -2.81
N LYS A 234 -1.41 26.28 -2.68
CA LYS A 234 -0.52 25.91 -3.80
C LYS A 234 -0.51 24.42 -4.10
N ILE A 235 -0.93 23.57 -3.14
CA ILE A 235 -0.73 22.12 -3.19
C ILE A 235 -2.04 21.33 -3.11
N THR A 236 -3.18 21.97 -2.91
CA THR A 236 -4.45 21.26 -2.68
C THR A 236 -4.82 20.36 -3.86
N TYR A 237 -4.62 20.83 -5.10
CA TYR A 237 -4.87 20.00 -6.29
C TYR A 237 -3.90 18.82 -6.43
N GLN A 238 -2.65 18.99 -6.03
CA GLN A 238 -1.67 17.90 -6.03
C GLN A 238 -1.98 16.87 -4.97
N LEU A 239 -2.42 17.31 -3.78
CA LEU A 239 -2.88 16.43 -2.73
C LEU A 239 -4.14 15.64 -3.13
N SER A 240 -5.05 16.24 -3.92
CA SER A 240 -6.24 15.53 -4.39
C SER A 240 -5.91 14.27 -5.17
N LEU A 241 -4.85 14.28 -5.99
CA LEU A 241 -4.41 13.10 -6.73
C LEU A 241 -3.96 11.97 -5.78
N ILE A 242 -3.25 12.33 -4.71
CA ILE A 242 -2.81 11.34 -3.71
C ILE A 242 -4.00 10.83 -2.90
N PHE A 243 -4.94 11.68 -2.52
CA PHE A 243 -6.15 11.27 -1.78
C PHE A 243 -7.05 10.34 -2.58
N LEU A 244 -7.29 10.66 -3.85
CA LEU A 244 -8.07 9.82 -4.76
C LEU A 244 -7.40 8.46 -4.96
N PHE A 245 -6.07 8.46 -5.07
CA PHE A 245 -5.33 7.20 -5.16
C PHE A 245 -5.39 6.39 -3.86
N LEU A 246 -5.21 7.02 -2.69
CA LEU A 246 -5.32 6.36 -1.38
C LEU A 246 -6.63 5.58 -1.21
N ILE A 247 -7.76 6.18 -1.56
CA ILE A 247 -9.06 5.50 -1.45
C ILE A 247 -9.25 4.40 -2.49
N SER A 248 -8.61 4.52 -3.66
CA SER A 248 -8.62 3.49 -4.69
C SER A 248 -7.72 2.30 -4.37
N VAL A 249 -6.70 2.47 -3.50
CA VAL A 249 -5.82 1.38 -3.05
C VAL A 249 -6.54 0.46 -2.06
N LYS A 250 -7.19 1.03 -1.06
CA LYS A 250 -7.95 0.27 -0.05
C LYS A 250 -9.00 1.17 0.59
N THR A 251 -10.18 0.66 0.88
CA THR A 251 -11.28 1.42 1.51
C THR A 251 -10.86 2.07 2.84
N SER A 252 -10.00 1.41 3.62
CA SER A 252 -9.45 1.97 4.86
C SER A 252 -8.54 3.19 4.63
N GLY A 253 -8.12 3.47 3.40
CA GLY A 253 -7.42 4.69 3.01
C GLY A 253 -8.18 5.97 3.36
N ILE A 254 -9.52 5.90 3.45
CA ILE A 254 -10.38 7.02 3.87
C ILE A 254 -9.99 7.56 5.26
N PHE A 255 -9.57 6.70 6.19
CA PHE A 255 -9.10 7.09 7.52
C PHE A 255 -7.89 8.05 7.43
N PHE A 256 -6.92 7.72 6.61
CA PHE A 256 -5.71 8.53 6.43
C PHE A 256 -6.01 9.85 5.69
N VAL A 257 -6.94 9.80 4.75
CA VAL A 257 -7.42 11.01 4.06
C VAL A 257 -8.11 11.96 5.04
N ILE A 258 -9.00 11.46 5.89
CA ILE A 258 -9.66 12.27 6.93
C ILE A 258 -8.63 12.88 7.89
N SER A 259 -7.64 12.09 8.32
CA SER A 259 -6.55 12.58 9.19
C SER A 259 -5.75 13.72 8.53
N ALA A 260 -5.45 13.59 7.24
CA ALA A 260 -4.75 14.62 6.47
C ALA A 260 -5.61 15.89 6.25
N LEU A 261 -6.90 15.71 5.95
CA LEU A 261 -7.86 16.82 5.81
C LEU A 261 -8.03 17.58 7.12
N PHE A 262 -8.11 16.87 8.26
CA PHE A 262 -8.14 17.49 9.57
C PHE A 262 -6.91 18.39 9.80
N LEU A 263 -5.71 17.90 9.45
CA LEU A 263 -4.48 18.67 9.56
C LEU A 263 -4.47 19.90 8.61
N MET A 264 -4.99 19.77 7.38
CA MET A 264 -5.16 20.90 6.47
C MET A 264 -6.09 21.98 7.04
N ILE A 265 -7.24 21.57 7.58
CA ILE A 265 -8.19 22.48 8.23
C ILE A 265 -7.54 23.14 9.42
N PHE A 266 -6.85 22.40 10.28
CA PHE A 266 -6.14 22.95 11.44
C PHE A 266 -5.12 24.03 11.07
N TYR A 267 -4.31 23.80 10.02
CA TYR A 267 -3.37 24.84 9.55
C TYR A 267 -4.07 26.02 8.86
N SER A 268 -5.22 25.79 8.21
CA SER A 268 -5.95 26.86 7.54
C SER A 268 -6.46 27.93 8.52
N PHE A 269 -6.78 27.55 9.76
CA PHE A 269 -7.17 28.51 10.80
C PHE A 269 -6.08 29.51 11.16
N ARG A 270 -4.81 29.21 10.86
CA ARG A 270 -3.66 30.10 11.08
C ARG A 270 -3.39 31.05 9.90
N MET A 271 -4.21 30.97 8.84
CA MET A 271 -4.08 31.79 7.65
C MET A 271 -5.05 32.98 7.68
N ARG A 272 -4.79 33.96 6.81
CA ARG A 272 -5.72 35.07 6.58
C ARG A 272 -7.09 34.56 6.14
N LYS A 273 -8.18 35.27 6.51
CA LYS A 273 -9.57 34.85 6.28
C LYS A 273 -9.85 34.51 4.81
N GLU A 274 -9.35 35.32 3.88
CA GLU A 274 -9.53 35.13 2.42
C GLU A 274 -8.87 33.83 1.93
N LEU A 275 -7.61 33.59 2.30
CA LEU A 275 -6.90 32.36 1.95
C LEU A 275 -7.53 31.13 2.56
N ARG A 276 -8.05 31.24 3.79
CA ARG A 276 -8.78 30.17 4.47
C ARG A 276 -10.01 29.75 3.69
N PHE A 277 -10.80 30.70 3.22
CA PHE A 277 -12.00 30.42 2.43
C PHE A 277 -11.65 29.66 1.14
N HIS A 278 -10.62 30.10 0.42
CA HIS A 278 -10.15 29.38 -0.77
C HIS A 278 -9.70 27.95 -0.50
N ILE A 279 -8.98 27.71 0.61
CA ILE A 279 -8.55 26.37 1.01
C ILE A 279 -9.77 25.50 1.33
N TRP A 280 -10.76 26.03 2.04
CA TRP A 280 -11.98 25.28 2.39
C TRP A 280 -12.78 24.94 1.16
N LEU A 281 -12.94 25.86 0.22
CA LEU A 281 -13.60 25.60 -1.05
C LEU A 281 -12.88 24.53 -1.88
N GLN A 282 -11.56 24.63 -2.00
CA GLN A 282 -10.76 23.59 -2.67
C GLN A 282 -10.88 22.24 -1.95
N THR A 283 -10.81 22.23 -0.62
CA THR A 283 -10.97 21.01 0.20
C THR A 283 -12.36 20.39 0.00
N PHE A 284 -13.41 21.21 -0.08
CA PHE A 284 -14.77 20.74 -0.39
C PHE A 284 -14.81 20.01 -1.74
N TYR A 285 -14.26 20.57 -2.81
CA TYR A 285 -14.20 19.90 -4.11
C TYR A 285 -13.41 18.57 -4.05
N VAL A 286 -12.34 18.53 -3.29
CA VAL A 286 -11.56 17.30 -3.07
C VAL A 286 -12.42 16.24 -2.38
N VAL A 287 -13.16 16.61 -1.33
CA VAL A 287 -14.07 15.70 -0.62
C VAL A 287 -15.17 15.18 -1.55
N VAL A 288 -15.77 16.07 -2.35
CA VAL A 288 -16.77 15.68 -3.37
C VAL A 288 -16.16 14.65 -4.34
N GLY A 289 -14.95 14.89 -4.84
CA GLY A 289 -14.24 13.94 -5.72
C GLY A 289 -14.00 12.59 -5.05
N ILE A 290 -13.59 12.57 -3.78
CA ILE A 290 -13.39 11.36 -2.99
C ILE A 290 -14.69 10.56 -2.86
N VAL A 291 -15.77 11.23 -2.47
CA VAL A 291 -17.12 10.61 -2.34
C VAL A 291 -17.56 10.05 -3.69
N PHE A 292 -17.41 10.82 -4.76
CA PHE A 292 -17.79 10.42 -6.11
C PHE A 292 -17.04 9.16 -6.56
N VAL A 293 -15.71 9.11 -6.43
CA VAL A 293 -14.90 7.92 -6.79
C VAL A 293 -15.30 6.69 -5.96
N ASN A 294 -15.62 6.87 -4.67
CA ASN A 294 -16.09 5.77 -3.82
C ASN A 294 -17.47 5.25 -4.27
N ILE A 295 -18.39 6.16 -4.64
CA ILE A 295 -19.70 5.78 -5.17
C ILE A 295 -19.54 5.04 -6.51
N LEU A 296 -18.69 5.54 -7.41
CA LEU A 296 -18.43 4.88 -8.69
C LEU A 296 -17.88 3.46 -8.50
N TRP A 297 -16.95 3.28 -7.57
CA TRP A 297 -16.41 1.95 -7.27
C TRP A 297 -17.50 1.01 -6.73
N LYS A 298 -18.29 1.45 -5.75
CA LYS A 298 -19.39 0.65 -5.21
C LYS A 298 -20.44 0.31 -6.27
N ALA A 299 -20.79 1.26 -7.12
CA ALA A 299 -21.70 1.04 -8.23
C ALA A 299 -21.14 0.02 -9.23
N HIS A 300 -19.84 0.13 -9.58
CA HIS A 300 -19.17 -0.84 -10.44
C HIS A 300 -19.24 -2.25 -9.84
N VAL A 301 -18.85 -2.42 -8.57
CA VAL A 301 -18.88 -3.73 -7.89
C VAL A 301 -20.29 -4.31 -7.88
N SER A 302 -21.32 -3.50 -7.56
CA SER A 302 -22.70 -3.97 -7.51
C SER A 302 -23.26 -4.33 -8.89
N TYR A 303 -22.80 -3.67 -9.94
CA TYR A 303 -23.22 -3.95 -11.32
C TYR A 303 -22.54 -5.19 -11.88
N VAL A 304 -21.23 -5.34 -11.65
CA VAL A 304 -20.38 -6.35 -12.31
C VAL A 304 -20.49 -7.71 -11.63
N PHE A 305 -20.72 -7.75 -10.30
CA PHE A 305 -20.80 -9.00 -9.52
C PHE A 305 -22.22 -9.35 -9.09
N ILE A 306 -23.23 -9.15 -9.93
CA ILE A 306 -24.66 -9.37 -9.64
C ILE A 306 -24.98 -10.82 -9.27
N ALA A 307 -24.22 -11.80 -9.75
CA ALA A 307 -24.57 -13.20 -9.60
C ALA A 307 -23.88 -13.89 -8.40
N GLY A 308 -24.57 -13.89 -7.26
CA GLY A 308 -24.58 -15.07 -6.36
C GLY A 308 -23.46 -15.25 -5.35
N ASN A 309 -22.25 -14.78 -5.53
CA ASN A 309 -21.20 -14.96 -4.54
C ASN A 309 -21.06 -13.71 -3.67
N LYS A 310 -21.60 -13.78 -2.43
CA LYS A 310 -21.35 -12.73 -1.43
C LYS A 310 -19.84 -12.62 -1.22
N SER A 311 -19.26 -11.45 -1.55
CA SER A 311 -17.85 -11.16 -1.23
C SER A 311 -17.61 -11.39 0.27
N LYS A 312 -16.56 -12.12 0.63
CA LYS A 312 -16.07 -12.09 2.00
C LYS A 312 -15.81 -10.62 2.37
N HIS A 313 -16.18 -10.19 3.55
CA HIS A 313 -16.04 -8.79 4.01
C HIS A 313 -16.79 -7.75 3.15
N SER A 314 -18.02 -8.05 2.76
CA SER A 314 -18.85 -7.07 2.04
C SER A 314 -19.14 -5.84 2.92
N PHE A 315 -18.91 -4.63 2.36
CA PHE A 315 -19.17 -3.35 3.03
C PHE A 315 -20.60 -2.85 2.77
N SER A 316 -21.61 -3.63 3.20
CA SER A 316 -23.02 -3.24 3.09
C SER A 316 -23.70 -3.20 4.45
N LEU A 317 -24.68 -2.30 4.62
CA LEU A 317 -25.47 -2.21 5.86
C LEU A 317 -26.18 -3.53 6.18
N VAL A 318 -26.60 -4.26 5.15
CA VAL A 318 -27.26 -5.57 5.29
C VAL A 318 -26.28 -6.60 5.86
N SER A 319 -25.08 -6.72 5.28
CA SER A 319 -24.04 -7.64 5.78
C SER A 319 -23.60 -7.29 7.20
N TYR A 320 -23.55 -6.02 7.55
CA TYR A 320 -23.20 -5.58 8.91
C TYR A 320 -24.27 -6.00 9.92
N LYS A 321 -25.55 -5.83 9.55
CA LYS A 321 -26.65 -6.28 10.40
C LYS A 321 -26.67 -7.79 10.57
N GLU A 322 -26.49 -8.55 9.50
CA GLU A 322 -26.38 -10.01 9.51
C GLU A 322 -25.24 -10.47 10.42
N ASN A 323 -24.02 -9.93 10.26
CA ASN A 323 -22.85 -10.27 11.09
C ASN A 323 -23.04 -9.94 12.58
N LEU A 324 -23.71 -8.83 12.90
CA LEU A 324 -24.01 -8.44 14.30
C LEU A 324 -25.03 -9.38 14.93
N LEU A 325 -26.07 -9.76 14.19
CA LEU A 325 -27.11 -10.69 14.66
C LEU A 325 -26.52 -12.09 14.88
N ASP A 326 -25.69 -12.57 13.96
CA ASP A 326 -25.04 -13.90 14.06
C ASP A 326 -24.08 -14.00 15.26
N LYS A 327 -23.36 -12.93 15.58
CA LYS A 327 -22.44 -12.92 16.73
C LYS A 327 -23.17 -12.86 18.07
N GLY A 328 -24.25 -12.10 18.18
CA GLY A 328 -24.92 -11.88 19.47
C GLY A 328 -24.02 -11.20 20.51
N LYS A 329 -24.56 -10.93 21.71
CA LYS A 329 -23.85 -10.19 22.75
C LYS A 329 -22.61 -10.91 23.30
N SER A 330 -22.69 -12.22 23.52
CA SER A 330 -21.59 -12.99 24.13
C SER A 330 -20.35 -13.05 23.27
N LYS A 331 -20.50 -13.31 21.96
CA LYS A 331 -19.39 -13.34 21.00
C LYS A 331 -18.76 -11.95 20.80
N ILE A 332 -19.57 -10.88 20.83
CA ILE A 332 -19.07 -9.50 20.76
C ILE A 332 -18.19 -9.19 21.98
N ILE A 333 -18.63 -9.54 23.19
CA ILE A 333 -17.85 -9.35 24.42
C ILE A 333 -16.53 -10.13 24.35
N GLU A 334 -16.56 -11.36 23.84
CA GLU A 334 -15.35 -12.17 23.65
C GLU A 334 -14.36 -11.49 22.69
N ILE A 335 -14.82 -10.98 21.54
CA ILE A 335 -13.97 -10.24 20.61
C ILE A 335 -13.36 -9.00 21.29
N MET A 336 -14.17 -8.23 22.03
CA MET A 336 -13.69 -7.05 22.75
C MET A 336 -12.62 -7.42 23.80
N PHE A 337 -12.81 -8.52 24.52
CA PHE A 337 -11.85 -9.01 25.50
C PHE A 337 -10.53 -9.44 24.85
N GLN A 338 -10.59 -10.25 23.78
CA GLN A 338 -9.40 -10.67 23.02
C GLN A 338 -8.66 -9.44 22.44
N TYR A 339 -9.41 -8.46 21.93
CA TYR A 339 -8.85 -7.24 21.39
C TYR A 339 -8.14 -6.41 22.48
N ALA A 340 -8.75 -6.26 23.66
CA ALA A 340 -8.14 -5.59 24.79
C ALA A 340 -6.85 -6.31 25.25
N GLN A 341 -6.90 -7.63 25.41
CA GLN A 341 -5.71 -8.42 25.74
C GLN A 341 -4.59 -8.22 24.71
N ARG A 342 -4.92 -8.17 23.43
CA ARG A 342 -3.91 -8.00 22.36
C ARG A 342 -3.31 -6.59 22.35
N ILE A 343 -4.12 -5.54 22.56
CA ILE A 343 -3.60 -4.17 22.67
C ILE A 343 -2.70 -4.01 23.89
N PHE A 344 -3.11 -4.56 25.02
CA PHE A 344 -2.36 -4.49 26.28
C PHE A 344 -1.33 -5.62 26.43
N SER A 345 -1.01 -6.35 25.35
CA SER A 345 0.11 -7.29 25.38
C SER A 345 1.44 -6.56 25.57
N PHE A 346 2.41 -7.23 26.18
CA PHE A 346 3.71 -6.65 26.52
C PHE A 346 4.38 -5.95 25.33
N ASP A 347 4.42 -6.62 24.18
CA ASP A 347 5.04 -6.08 22.97
C ASP A 347 4.37 -4.79 22.48
N ASN A 348 3.04 -4.74 22.49
CA ASN A 348 2.29 -3.55 22.07
C ASN A 348 2.40 -2.41 23.08
N ILE A 349 2.40 -2.70 24.38
CA ILE A 349 2.62 -1.68 25.43
C ILE A 349 3.99 -1.05 25.25
N ILE A 350 5.04 -1.84 25.00
CA ILE A 350 6.38 -1.29 24.74
C ILE A 350 6.34 -0.37 23.51
N LEU A 351 5.71 -0.77 22.43
CA LEU A 351 5.57 0.08 21.23
C LEU A 351 4.85 1.38 21.52
N ILE A 352 3.73 1.34 22.24
CA ILE A 352 2.95 2.50 22.64
C ILE A 352 3.79 3.43 23.54
N LEU A 353 4.47 2.87 24.53
CA LEU A 353 5.33 3.62 25.43
C LEU A 353 6.51 4.27 24.70
N LEU A 354 7.16 3.56 23.77
CA LEU A 354 8.24 4.12 22.97
C LEU A 354 7.75 5.31 22.13
N VAL A 355 6.57 5.20 21.52
CA VAL A 355 5.95 6.28 20.74
C VAL A 355 5.58 7.46 21.64
N LEU A 356 4.91 7.23 22.78
CA LEU A 356 4.50 8.27 23.70
C LEU A 356 5.70 8.98 24.36
N ILE A 357 6.66 8.20 24.88
CA ILE A 357 7.89 8.74 25.47
C ILE A 357 8.67 9.54 24.44
N GLY A 358 8.82 9.02 23.22
CA GLY A 358 9.43 9.75 22.11
C GLY A 358 8.72 11.08 21.84
N GLY A 359 7.40 11.09 21.76
CA GLY A 359 6.59 12.30 21.56
C GLY A 359 6.74 13.31 22.69
N VAL A 360 6.66 12.86 23.95
CA VAL A 360 6.82 13.70 25.14
C VAL A 360 8.24 14.28 25.22
N LEU A 361 9.27 13.48 24.94
CA LEU A 361 10.66 13.97 24.96
C LEU A 361 10.89 15.01 23.87
N ILE A 362 10.36 14.80 22.66
CA ILE A 362 10.40 15.81 21.59
C ILE A 362 9.69 17.08 22.05
N TYR A 363 8.52 16.94 22.67
CA TYR A 363 7.76 18.06 23.20
C TYR A 363 8.54 18.82 24.28
N CYS A 364 9.11 18.13 25.26
CA CYS A 364 9.89 18.75 26.34
C CYS A 364 11.11 19.51 25.81
N ILE A 365 11.82 18.97 24.83
CA ILE A 365 12.97 19.61 24.21
C ILE A 365 12.56 20.86 23.40
N LEU A 366 11.38 20.85 22.81
CA LEU A 366 10.85 21.92 21.97
C LEU A 366 9.83 22.83 22.71
N ALA A 367 9.61 22.64 24.00
CA ALA A 367 8.49 23.13 24.81
C ALA A 367 8.29 24.67 24.84
N LYS A 368 9.16 25.46 24.22
CA LYS A 368 8.93 26.90 24.06
C LYS A 368 7.76 27.28 23.13
N LYS A 369 7.09 26.29 22.46
CA LYS A 369 5.98 26.56 21.54
C LYS A 369 4.77 25.64 21.85
N LYS A 370 3.71 26.21 22.47
CA LYS A 370 2.42 25.49 22.77
C LYS A 370 1.84 24.69 21.59
N ILE A 371 2.07 25.16 20.37
CA ILE A 371 1.60 24.54 19.11
C ILE A 371 2.20 23.15 18.87
N LEU A 372 3.43 22.94 19.31
CA LEU A 372 4.12 21.66 19.16
C LEU A 372 3.45 20.52 19.94
N GLY A 373 2.81 20.82 21.08
CA GLY A 373 2.06 19.82 21.83
C GLY A 373 0.90 19.23 21.03
N ILE A 374 0.20 20.07 20.26
CA ILE A 374 -0.90 19.60 19.40
C ILE A 374 -0.37 18.75 18.26
N GLU A 375 0.70 19.17 17.60
CA GLU A 375 1.27 18.50 16.42
C GLU A 375 1.98 17.20 16.76
N LEU A 376 2.70 17.13 17.88
CA LEU A 376 3.56 16.00 18.26
C LEU A 376 2.91 15.01 19.24
N VAL A 377 1.96 15.46 20.03
CA VAL A 377 1.36 14.60 21.07
C VAL A 377 -0.11 14.35 20.75
N ILE A 378 -0.92 15.42 20.66
CA ILE A 378 -2.38 15.28 20.55
C ILE A 378 -2.77 14.64 19.21
N PHE A 379 -2.28 15.14 18.09
CA PHE A 379 -2.66 14.65 16.76
C PHE A 379 -2.23 13.17 16.55
N PRO A 380 -0.99 12.74 16.80
CA PRO A 380 -0.60 11.33 16.68
C PRO A 380 -1.37 10.43 17.65
N SER A 381 -1.58 10.84 18.90
CA SER A 381 -2.31 10.05 19.90
C SER A 381 -3.78 9.86 19.53
N LEU A 382 -4.46 10.93 19.13
CA LEU A 382 -5.85 10.85 18.66
C LEU A 382 -5.95 9.96 17.41
N THR A 383 -5.03 10.10 16.47
CA THR A 383 -5.00 9.28 15.28
C THR A 383 -4.85 7.80 15.62
N TYR A 384 -3.96 7.46 16.56
CA TYR A 384 -3.78 6.09 17.05
C TYR A 384 -5.06 5.55 17.69
N ILE A 385 -5.64 6.29 18.64
CA ILE A 385 -6.86 5.87 19.36
C ILE A 385 -8.03 5.68 18.38
N ILE A 386 -8.29 6.65 17.51
CA ILE A 386 -9.41 6.57 16.55
C ILE A 386 -9.21 5.41 15.57
N TYR A 387 -7.96 5.15 15.14
CA TYR A 387 -7.67 3.99 14.30
C TYR A 387 -8.02 2.67 14.99
N HIS A 388 -7.62 2.49 16.24
CA HIS A 388 -7.93 1.28 17.01
C HIS A 388 -9.43 1.13 17.31
N LEU A 389 -10.16 2.21 17.52
CA LEU A 389 -11.62 2.18 17.64
C LEU A 389 -12.27 1.71 16.32
N ASN A 390 -11.79 2.23 15.18
CA ASN A 390 -12.27 1.77 13.87
C ASN A 390 -11.88 0.31 13.58
N LEU A 391 -10.69 -0.12 14.00
CA LEU A 391 -10.23 -1.49 13.83
C LEU A 391 -11.08 -2.45 14.68
N LEU A 392 -11.37 -2.11 15.93
CA LEU A 392 -12.27 -2.88 16.78
C LEU A 392 -13.68 -2.96 16.16
N ALA A 393 -14.22 -1.83 15.68
CA ALA A 393 -15.49 -1.80 14.99
C ALA A 393 -15.50 -2.72 13.75
N MET A 394 -14.41 -2.77 12.98
CA MET A 394 -14.27 -3.68 11.83
C MET A 394 -14.36 -5.16 12.27
N TYR A 395 -13.67 -5.56 13.34
CA TYR A 395 -13.77 -6.94 13.87
C TYR A 395 -15.17 -7.29 14.34
N ILE A 396 -15.87 -6.34 14.99
CA ILE A 396 -17.22 -6.57 15.50
C ILE A 396 -18.24 -6.64 14.34
N VAL A 397 -18.16 -5.70 13.39
CA VAL A 397 -19.25 -5.44 12.43
C VAL A 397 -19.02 -6.14 11.08
N SER A 398 -17.76 -6.17 10.61
CA SER A 398 -17.45 -6.53 9.23
C SER A 398 -16.91 -7.95 9.08
N MET A 399 -16.06 -8.41 9.99
CA MET A 399 -15.43 -9.73 9.88
C MET A 399 -16.33 -10.87 10.35
N PRO A 400 -16.26 -12.08 9.75
CA PRO A 400 -16.84 -13.29 10.31
C PRO A 400 -16.34 -13.57 11.72
N TYR A 401 -17.14 -14.32 12.53
CA TYR A 401 -16.82 -14.52 13.94
C TYR A 401 -15.45 -15.19 14.17
N ASP A 402 -15.14 -16.25 13.44
CA ASP A 402 -13.90 -17.00 13.62
C ASP A 402 -12.65 -16.15 13.35
N GLU A 403 -12.67 -15.34 12.29
CA GLU A 403 -11.60 -14.38 11.97
C GLU A 403 -11.51 -13.26 13.02
N ALA A 404 -12.67 -12.77 13.48
CA ALA A 404 -12.75 -11.72 14.49
C ALA A 404 -12.27 -12.17 15.87
N LYS A 405 -12.61 -13.39 16.29
CA LYS A 405 -12.17 -13.99 17.56
C LYS A 405 -10.65 -14.17 17.60
N ASN A 406 -10.06 -14.63 16.51
CA ASN A 406 -8.62 -14.83 16.40
C ASN A 406 -7.85 -13.52 16.13
N LEU A 407 -8.56 -12.41 15.90
CA LEU A 407 -7.99 -11.12 15.51
C LEU A 407 -7.05 -11.25 14.29
N ASP A 408 -7.54 -11.92 13.25
CA ASP A 408 -6.75 -12.19 12.07
C ASP A 408 -6.16 -10.89 11.47
N SER A 409 -4.87 -10.93 11.13
CA SER A 409 -4.10 -9.79 10.63
C SER A 409 -3.93 -8.60 11.61
N PHE A 410 -4.25 -8.72 12.90
CA PHE A 410 -4.13 -7.64 13.88
C PHE A 410 -2.72 -7.03 13.90
N SER A 411 -1.68 -7.86 13.95
CA SER A 411 -0.29 -7.37 13.99
C SER A 411 0.05 -6.50 12.79
N ARG A 412 -0.41 -6.85 11.60
CA ARG A 412 -0.22 -6.09 10.37
C ARG A 412 -0.95 -4.74 10.41
N TYR A 413 -2.21 -4.73 10.86
CA TYR A 413 -2.99 -3.49 10.97
C TYR A 413 -2.45 -2.58 12.09
N ASN A 414 -2.05 -3.16 13.22
CA ASN A 414 -1.42 -2.39 14.30
C ASN A 414 -0.10 -1.74 13.82
N MET A 415 0.75 -2.48 13.10
CA MET A 415 1.98 -1.92 12.57
C MET A 415 1.75 -0.80 11.55
N THR A 416 0.68 -0.86 10.77
CA THR A 416 0.28 0.21 9.85
C THR A 416 0.13 1.55 10.58
N ILE A 417 -0.60 1.57 11.69
CA ILE A 417 -0.81 2.82 12.46
C ILE A 417 0.43 3.22 13.28
N VAL A 418 1.17 2.27 13.84
CA VAL A 418 2.43 2.54 14.55
C VAL A 418 3.44 3.21 13.64
N LEU A 419 3.65 2.69 12.44
CA LEU A 419 4.54 3.28 11.44
C LEU A 419 4.06 4.67 10.99
N PHE A 420 2.74 4.85 10.85
CA PHE A 420 2.18 6.16 10.52
C PHE A 420 2.47 7.20 11.61
N VAL A 421 2.24 6.85 12.87
CA VAL A 421 2.51 7.73 14.01
C VAL A 421 4.02 8.04 14.13
N LEU A 422 4.89 7.03 14.03
CA LEU A 422 6.35 7.22 14.01
C LEU A 422 6.80 8.13 12.86
N GLY A 423 6.20 7.96 11.69
CA GLY A 423 6.48 8.82 10.54
C GLY A 423 6.06 10.27 10.75
N ILE A 424 4.90 10.53 11.39
CA ILE A 424 4.48 11.87 11.78
C ILE A 424 5.49 12.49 12.74
N MET A 425 5.92 11.75 13.75
CA MET A 425 6.92 12.22 14.71
C MET A 425 8.25 12.53 14.01
N LEU A 426 8.67 11.69 13.06
CA LEU A 426 9.86 11.95 12.24
C LEU A 426 9.71 13.24 11.42
N ILE A 427 8.58 13.44 10.73
CA ILE A 427 8.32 14.65 9.93
C ILE A 427 8.45 15.92 10.78
N TYR A 428 7.83 15.95 11.96
CA TYR A 428 7.93 17.11 12.85
C TYR A 428 9.33 17.28 13.45
N SER A 429 10.00 16.19 13.76
CA SER A 429 11.39 16.23 14.21
C SER A 429 12.31 16.83 13.15
N LEU A 430 12.14 16.44 11.89
CA LEU A 430 12.89 16.98 10.76
C LEU A 430 12.56 18.47 10.50
N LYS A 431 11.28 18.86 10.61
CA LYS A 431 10.83 20.25 10.48
C LYS A 431 11.50 21.17 11.50
N TYR A 432 11.65 20.72 12.74
CA TYR A 432 12.20 21.48 13.85
C TYR A 432 13.66 21.14 14.18
N SER A 433 14.32 20.40 13.32
CA SER A 433 15.65 19.83 13.51
C SER A 433 16.77 20.85 13.81
N VAL A 434 16.64 22.09 13.33
CA VAL A 434 17.60 23.16 13.65
C VAL A 434 17.64 23.48 15.16
N GLN A 435 16.57 23.15 15.89
CA GLN A 435 16.41 23.38 17.33
C GLN A 435 16.69 22.12 18.17
N LEU A 436 16.84 20.94 17.51
CA LEU A 436 17.07 19.66 18.17
C LEU A 436 18.56 19.36 18.29
N SER A 437 18.96 18.83 19.44
CA SER A 437 20.32 18.36 19.63
C SER A 437 20.60 17.11 18.79
N LYS A 438 21.86 16.86 18.46
CA LYS A 438 22.30 15.61 17.80
C LYS A 438 21.89 14.36 18.58
N TYR A 439 21.81 14.43 19.89
CA TYR A 439 21.42 13.33 20.79
C TYR A 439 19.97 12.90 20.57
N PHE A 440 19.08 13.81 20.22
CA PHE A 440 17.71 13.49 19.89
C PHE A 440 17.60 12.61 18.63
N LEU A 441 18.40 12.89 17.60
CA LEU A 441 18.44 12.10 16.38
C LEU A 441 18.95 10.67 16.64
N TYR A 442 19.93 10.54 17.54
CA TYR A 442 20.39 9.22 17.99
C TYR A 442 19.28 8.46 18.74
N MET A 443 18.56 9.12 19.63
CA MET A 443 17.41 8.51 20.32
C MET A 443 16.33 8.06 19.35
N LEU A 444 15.96 8.89 18.37
CA LEU A 444 14.99 8.51 17.35
C LEU A 444 15.48 7.28 16.55
N SER A 445 16.76 7.24 16.20
CA SER A 445 17.37 6.09 15.55
C SER A 445 17.30 4.82 16.42
N ILE A 446 17.52 4.94 17.74
CA ILE A 446 17.39 3.82 18.68
C ILE A 446 15.95 3.32 18.74
N VAL A 447 14.96 4.22 18.77
CA VAL A 447 13.52 3.85 18.74
C VAL A 447 13.20 3.08 17.45
N LEU A 448 13.67 3.56 16.30
CA LEU A 448 13.46 2.86 15.01
C LEU A 448 14.10 1.47 15.00
N ILE A 449 15.31 1.32 15.56
CA ILE A 449 15.98 0.03 15.72
C ILE A 449 15.18 -0.88 16.66
N ALA A 450 14.71 -0.37 17.79
CA ALA A 450 13.91 -1.15 18.74
C ALA A 450 12.62 -1.67 18.08
N VAL A 451 11.92 -0.84 17.31
CA VAL A 451 10.73 -1.26 16.53
C VAL A 451 11.09 -2.35 15.52
N ALA A 452 12.25 -2.26 14.85
CA ALA A 452 12.71 -3.30 13.95
C ALA A 452 13.00 -4.62 14.69
N PHE A 453 13.59 -4.55 15.89
CA PHE A 453 13.87 -5.73 16.72
C PHE A 453 12.60 -6.41 17.24
N ILE A 454 11.57 -5.66 17.63
CA ILE A 454 10.28 -6.21 18.07
C ILE A 454 9.62 -6.99 16.90
N ASN A 455 9.89 -6.60 15.66
CA ASN A 455 9.42 -7.29 14.45
C ASN A 455 10.45 -8.29 13.90
N LYS A 456 11.27 -8.87 14.76
CA LYS A 456 12.34 -9.82 14.43
C LYS A 456 11.89 -11.00 13.56
N GLU A 457 10.70 -11.50 13.76
CA GLU A 457 10.15 -12.61 12.96
C GLU A 457 9.92 -12.19 11.51
N ALA A 458 9.38 -10.99 11.27
CA ALA A 458 9.21 -10.46 9.92
C ALA A 458 10.56 -10.28 9.21
N PHE A 459 11.59 -9.84 9.95
CA PHE A 459 12.94 -9.71 9.41
C PHE A 459 13.58 -11.06 9.08
N ASN A 460 13.40 -12.05 9.94
CA ASN A 460 13.91 -13.40 9.69
C ASN A 460 13.19 -14.08 8.52
N GLN A 461 11.88 -13.90 8.40
CA GLN A 461 11.11 -14.37 7.25
C GLN A 461 11.58 -13.73 5.95
N PHE A 462 12.00 -12.47 5.99
CA PHE A 462 12.56 -11.76 4.87
C PHE A 462 13.89 -12.37 4.37
N ILE A 463 14.75 -12.84 5.28
CA ILE A 463 16.10 -13.30 4.92
C ILE A 463 16.18 -14.81 4.67
N THR A 464 15.41 -15.63 5.38
CA THR A 464 15.66 -17.06 5.50
C THR A 464 14.42 -17.97 5.37
N SER A 465 13.29 -17.49 4.78
CA SER A 465 12.07 -18.25 4.88
C SER A 465 12.15 -19.59 4.13
N LYS A 466 11.92 -20.66 4.90
CA LYS A 466 11.69 -22.03 4.44
C LYS A 466 10.54 -22.10 3.42
N PHE A 467 9.54 -21.24 3.58
CA PHE A 467 8.44 -21.00 2.64
C PHE A 467 8.91 -20.58 1.25
N THR A 468 9.94 -19.72 1.18
CA THR A 468 10.49 -19.26 -0.11
C THR A 468 11.06 -20.43 -0.90
N ALA A 469 11.78 -21.34 -0.25
CA ALA A 469 12.36 -22.50 -0.91
C ALA A 469 11.28 -23.45 -1.46
N ASP A 470 10.23 -23.73 -0.67
CA ASP A 470 9.13 -24.58 -1.11
C ASP A 470 8.33 -23.92 -2.24
N ARG A 471 8.10 -22.60 -2.20
CA ARG A 471 7.44 -21.86 -3.29
C ARG A 471 8.21 -21.96 -4.61
N TYR A 472 9.54 -21.80 -4.58
CA TYR A 472 10.39 -21.93 -5.77
C TYR A 472 10.38 -23.37 -6.30
N ARG A 473 10.40 -24.38 -5.45
CA ARG A 473 10.33 -25.79 -5.86
C ARG A 473 9.00 -26.13 -6.53
N ILE A 474 7.87 -25.65 -5.97
CA ILE A 474 6.55 -25.83 -6.57
C ILE A 474 6.50 -25.17 -7.96
N GLU A 475 6.96 -23.94 -8.08
CA GLU A 475 7.00 -23.23 -9.35
C GLU A 475 7.86 -23.94 -10.39
N GLU A 476 9.03 -24.42 -10.01
CA GLU A 476 9.92 -25.19 -10.89
C GLU A 476 9.25 -26.48 -11.37
N ARG A 477 8.58 -27.20 -10.48
CA ARG A 477 7.84 -28.41 -10.84
C ARG A 477 6.68 -28.13 -11.78
N LEU A 478 5.88 -27.09 -11.51
CA LEU A 478 4.78 -26.70 -12.38
C LEU A 478 5.24 -26.28 -13.78
N ARG A 479 6.42 -25.66 -13.90
CA ARG A 479 7.01 -25.33 -15.22
C ARG A 479 7.39 -26.56 -16.04
N ASN A 480 7.79 -27.65 -15.37
CA ASN A 480 8.26 -28.88 -15.99
C ASN A 480 7.13 -29.89 -16.29
N VAL A 481 5.90 -29.61 -15.83
CA VAL A 481 4.73 -30.47 -16.05
C VAL A 481 3.81 -29.81 -17.08
N SER A 482 3.42 -30.55 -18.09
CA SER A 482 2.42 -30.06 -19.04
C SER A 482 1.03 -30.14 -18.40
N TYR A 483 0.36 -29.02 -18.28
CA TYR A 483 -1.02 -28.94 -17.81
C TYR A 483 -1.83 -27.96 -18.65
N LYS A 484 -3.14 -28.14 -18.67
CA LYS A 484 -4.07 -27.23 -19.35
C LYS A 484 -4.67 -26.28 -18.31
N LYS A 485 -4.53 -24.97 -18.52
CA LYS A 485 -5.15 -23.96 -17.65
C LYS A 485 -6.67 -24.02 -17.74
N GLY A 486 -7.34 -23.74 -16.61
CA GLY A 486 -8.80 -23.68 -16.57
C GLY A 486 -9.52 -25.02 -16.49
N ILE A 487 -8.79 -26.14 -16.41
CA ILE A 487 -9.38 -27.47 -16.26
C ILE A 487 -9.40 -27.90 -14.79
N PRO A 488 -10.47 -28.56 -14.30
CA PRO A 488 -10.48 -29.14 -12.97
C PRO A 488 -9.26 -30.04 -12.74
N THR A 489 -8.55 -29.85 -11.64
CA THR A 489 -7.25 -30.47 -11.43
C THR A 489 -7.14 -31.07 -10.03
N VAL A 490 -6.73 -32.32 -9.94
CA VAL A 490 -6.31 -32.95 -8.69
C VAL A 490 -4.80 -32.88 -8.59
N VAL A 491 -4.29 -32.30 -7.53
CA VAL A 491 -2.85 -32.20 -7.27
C VAL A 491 -2.47 -33.16 -6.15
N GLN A 492 -1.68 -34.18 -6.51
CA GLN A 492 -1.13 -35.16 -5.57
C GLN A 492 0.21 -34.68 -5.04
N ILE A 493 0.35 -34.61 -3.73
CA ILE A 493 1.53 -34.07 -3.06
C ILE A 493 2.18 -35.13 -2.16
N LYS A 494 3.48 -35.33 -2.31
CA LYS A 494 4.26 -36.29 -1.50
C LYS A 494 4.63 -35.79 -0.12
N ARG A 495 4.79 -34.47 0.10
CA ARG A 495 5.23 -33.90 1.37
C ARG A 495 4.18 -33.01 1.99
N LYS A 496 3.99 -33.13 3.32
CA LYS A 496 3.07 -32.31 4.12
C LYS A 496 3.79 -31.09 4.77
N SER A 497 4.68 -30.39 4.06
CA SER A 497 5.43 -29.26 4.63
C SER A 497 4.60 -27.98 4.70
N LEU A 498 3.64 -27.80 3.79
CA LEU A 498 2.76 -26.64 3.70
C LEU A 498 1.33 -27.02 4.05
N SER A 499 0.56 -26.09 4.62
CA SER A 499 -0.86 -26.33 4.93
C SER A 499 -1.68 -26.52 3.66
N LYS A 500 -2.68 -27.42 3.71
CA LYS A 500 -3.59 -27.72 2.58
C LYS A 500 -4.30 -26.46 2.08
N GLY A 501 -4.68 -25.54 3.00
CA GLY A 501 -5.31 -24.27 2.65
C GLY A 501 -4.39 -23.32 1.89
N TYR A 502 -3.12 -23.21 2.29
CA TYR A 502 -2.14 -22.39 1.56
C TYR A 502 -1.91 -22.92 0.15
N LEU A 503 -1.69 -24.23 0.03
CA LEU A 503 -1.49 -24.89 -1.26
C LEU A 503 -2.70 -24.75 -2.17
N TRP A 504 -3.90 -24.82 -1.62
CA TRP A 504 -5.12 -24.64 -2.39
C TRP A 504 -5.21 -23.25 -3.04
N PHE A 505 -4.87 -22.18 -2.31
CA PHE A 505 -4.82 -20.84 -2.88
C PHE A 505 -3.72 -20.70 -3.92
N LEU A 506 -2.52 -21.19 -3.61
CA LEU A 506 -1.37 -21.12 -4.49
C LEU A 506 -1.64 -21.84 -5.83
N LEU A 507 -2.12 -23.09 -5.77
CA LEU A 507 -2.35 -23.90 -6.96
C LEU A 507 -3.51 -23.36 -7.81
N ARG A 508 -4.57 -22.85 -7.20
CA ARG A 508 -5.63 -22.12 -7.93
C ARG A 508 -5.08 -20.92 -8.69
N TYR A 509 -4.21 -20.17 -8.06
CA TYR A 509 -3.54 -19.02 -8.68
C TYR A 509 -2.63 -19.43 -9.82
N ASP A 510 -1.78 -20.45 -9.64
CA ASP A 510 -0.81 -20.90 -10.66
C ASP A 510 -1.52 -21.58 -11.84
N LEU A 511 -2.43 -22.50 -11.58
CA LEU A 511 -3.19 -23.26 -12.59
C LEU A 511 -4.35 -22.45 -13.22
N HIS A 512 -4.66 -21.29 -12.62
CA HIS A 512 -5.75 -20.40 -13.05
C HIS A 512 -7.11 -21.12 -13.19
N THR A 513 -7.44 -21.94 -12.19
CA THR A 513 -8.74 -22.64 -12.10
C THR A 513 -9.27 -22.64 -10.67
N LYS A 514 -10.59 -22.57 -10.50
CA LYS A 514 -11.24 -22.66 -9.19
C LYS A 514 -11.32 -24.10 -8.67
N ASP A 515 -11.36 -25.07 -9.59
CA ASP A 515 -11.60 -26.46 -9.32
C ASP A 515 -10.27 -27.21 -9.11
N VAL A 516 -9.63 -26.92 -7.96
CA VAL A 516 -8.41 -27.59 -7.50
C VAL A 516 -8.73 -28.38 -6.24
N SER A 517 -8.44 -29.66 -6.24
CA SER A 517 -8.40 -30.51 -5.07
C SER A 517 -6.96 -30.96 -4.79
N ILE A 518 -6.64 -31.13 -3.51
CA ILE A 518 -5.31 -31.53 -3.06
C ILE A 518 -5.44 -32.83 -2.32
N ASP A 519 -4.77 -33.87 -2.82
CA ASP A 519 -4.68 -35.17 -2.20
C ASP A 519 -3.22 -35.45 -1.82
N TYR A 520 -3.01 -36.05 -0.64
CA TYR A 520 -1.69 -36.55 -0.28
C TYR A 520 -1.54 -37.98 -0.77
N LEU A 521 -0.37 -38.35 -1.27
CA LEU A 521 -0.12 -39.67 -1.85
C LEU A 521 -0.34 -40.84 -0.88
N ASP A 522 -0.39 -40.55 0.44
CA ASP A 522 -0.70 -41.53 1.50
C ASP A 522 -2.21 -41.70 1.73
N GLU A 523 -3.07 -40.92 1.05
CA GLU A 523 -4.54 -41.03 1.14
C GLU A 523 -5.08 -41.78 -0.08
N GLU A 524 -5.90 -42.82 0.10
CA GLU A 524 -6.53 -43.56 -1.02
C GLU A 524 -7.38 -42.62 -1.89
N VAL A 525 -7.02 -42.50 -3.16
CA VAL A 525 -7.73 -41.66 -4.12
C VAL A 525 -9.00 -42.36 -4.56
N SER A 526 -10.15 -41.79 -4.29
CA SER A 526 -11.42 -42.23 -4.90
C SER A 526 -11.44 -41.89 -6.40
N ASN A 527 -11.10 -42.84 -7.23
CA ASN A 527 -10.94 -42.74 -8.68
C ASN A 527 -12.28 -42.66 -9.46
N ASN A 528 -13.15 -41.67 -9.19
CA ASN A 528 -14.42 -41.56 -9.92
C ASN A 528 -14.66 -40.15 -10.48
N ARG A 529 -13.72 -39.63 -11.31
CA ARG A 529 -14.00 -38.39 -12.07
C ARG A 529 -13.42 -38.49 -13.47
N GLU A 530 -14.24 -38.89 -14.44
CA GLU A 530 -13.99 -38.70 -15.87
C GLU A 530 -13.87 -37.21 -16.16
N SER A 531 -12.79 -36.76 -16.77
CA SER A 531 -12.45 -35.36 -17.12
C SER A 531 -11.63 -34.52 -16.14
N VAL A 532 -10.89 -35.11 -15.24
CA VAL A 532 -10.02 -34.36 -14.28
C VAL A 532 -8.54 -34.57 -14.66
N GLN A 533 -7.79 -33.46 -14.71
CA GLN A 533 -6.34 -33.50 -14.86
C GLN A 533 -5.69 -33.86 -13.52
N VAL A 534 -4.80 -34.85 -13.50
CA VAL A 534 -4.04 -35.23 -12.30
C VAL A 534 -2.59 -34.75 -12.46
N LEU A 535 -2.11 -33.99 -11.47
CA LEU A 535 -0.73 -33.52 -11.41
C LEU A 535 -0.06 -34.06 -10.14
N THR A 536 1.09 -34.69 -10.27
CA THR A 536 1.89 -35.13 -9.10
C THR A 536 3.03 -34.15 -8.87
N ILE A 537 3.10 -33.58 -7.69
CA ILE A 537 4.14 -32.62 -7.26
C ILE A 537 4.90 -33.20 -6.08
N ASP A 538 6.21 -33.38 -6.26
CA ASP A 538 7.16 -33.72 -5.21
C ASP A 538 8.08 -32.52 -4.96
N TYR A 539 7.95 -31.84 -3.80
CA TYR A 539 8.73 -30.64 -3.47
C TYR A 539 9.37 -30.70 -2.09
#